data_b65ab1df2db309345546b62e7c21fb24
#
_entry.id   b65ab1df2db309345546b62e7c21fb24
#
_cell.length_a   1.000
_cell.length_b   1.000
_cell.length_c   1.000
_cell.angle_alpha   90.00
_cell.angle_beta   90.00
_cell.angle_gamma   90.00
#
_symmetry.space_group_name_H-M   'P 1'
#
loop_
_entity.id
_entity.type
_entity.pdbx_description
1 polymer ?
#
loop_
_entity_poly.entity_id
_entity_poly.type
_entity_poly.pdbx_seq_one_letter_code
_entity_poly.pdbx_strand_id
1 'polypeptide(L)'
;MQAVILAAGMGTRLRPVTANRSKAMVPVLGLPLVERALMPFFENGVRDFVFVISGDDAEITRHFNERTALDITARFAVQEERLGTAHALGIAAPFLRGRFAVSACDSLMDSSDVRRLLEAGSDADAALSLLDVGLDMVSQSGVVELDGVRIRRIVEKPDPENAPSNTVSLPHYVFSSRFLDLIPLVEPSIRGEYELQDAIQGLIDKGGAVIGVHAHRRFQVSSPEDLLKLTKRLFSDGSQPKQIDPATVGSRTTIVEPLLVERGVMLGEGCEIGPDVFLESGCRIGRGAVVRRSIVLRGGRVDEGQTIEDQVVV
;
A
#
# COMPACT_ATOMS: atom_id res chain seq x y z
N MET A 1 15.44 -13.83 2.64
CA MET A 1 14.08 -13.96 2.04
C MET A 1 13.87 -12.78 1.09
N GLN A 2 13.17 -12.99 -0.01
CA GLN A 2 12.77 -11.95 -0.97
C GLN A 2 11.34 -11.48 -0.65
N ALA A 3 10.97 -10.26 -1.09
CA ALA A 3 9.58 -9.81 -1.06
C ALA A 3 9.15 -9.30 -2.44
N VAL A 4 7.94 -9.67 -2.86
CA VAL A 4 7.28 -9.16 -4.06
C VAL A 4 6.32 -8.05 -3.65
N ILE A 5 6.43 -6.89 -4.26
CA ILE A 5 5.50 -5.78 -4.09
C ILE A 5 4.65 -5.63 -5.35
N LEU A 6 3.36 -5.91 -5.24
CA LEU A 6 2.42 -5.78 -6.34
C LEU A 6 2.03 -4.30 -6.49
N ALA A 7 2.52 -3.65 -7.54
CA ALA A 7 2.41 -2.22 -7.76
C ALA A 7 1.83 -1.82 -9.14
N ALA A 8 1.33 -2.79 -9.94
CA ALA A 8 0.80 -2.54 -11.29
C ALA A 8 -0.66 -2.02 -11.32
N GLY A 9 -1.29 -1.79 -10.15
CA GLY A 9 -2.68 -1.35 -10.05
C GLY A 9 -2.92 0.08 -10.54
N MET A 10 -3.99 0.31 -11.31
CA MET A 10 -4.33 1.64 -11.88
C MET A 10 -4.76 2.70 -10.86
N GLY A 11 -5.25 2.29 -9.69
CA GLY A 11 -5.72 3.24 -8.67
C GLY A 11 -6.92 4.10 -9.10
N THR A 12 -7.83 3.58 -9.91
CA THR A 12 -8.97 4.35 -10.46
C THR A 12 -9.87 5.00 -9.40
N ARG A 13 -10.06 4.32 -8.26
CA ARG A 13 -10.85 4.82 -7.12
C ARG A 13 -10.15 5.96 -6.37
N LEU A 14 -8.84 6.13 -6.56
CA LEU A 14 -8.04 7.18 -5.93
C LEU A 14 -7.98 8.46 -6.80
N ARG A 15 -8.66 8.49 -7.96
CA ARG A 15 -8.76 9.71 -8.76
C ARG A 15 -9.45 10.82 -7.96
N PRO A 16 -9.02 12.08 -8.12
CA PRO A 16 -8.08 12.59 -9.12
C PRO A 16 -6.59 12.45 -8.75
N VAL A 17 -6.22 11.97 -7.57
CA VAL A 17 -4.83 11.85 -7.08
C VAL A 17 -3.93 11.07 -8.05
N THR A 18 -4.50 10.03 -8.68
CA THR A 18 -3.80 9.17 -9.65
C THR A 18 -3.99 9.59 -11.11
N ALA A 19 -4.39 10.83 -11.37
CA ALA A 19 -4.55 11.29 -12.75
C ALA A 19 -3.22 11.42 -13.50
N ASN A 20 -2.15 11.84 -12.79
CA ASN A 20 -0.85 12.17 -13.36
C ASN A 20 0.31 11.38 -12.70
N ARG A 21 0.00 10.32 -11.95
CA ARG A 21 0.97 9.43 -11.30
C ARG A 21 0.36 8.06 -11.04
N SER A 22 1.19 7.04 -10.94
CA SER A 22 0.71 5.72 -10.51
C SER A 22 0.29 5.73 -9.05
N LYS A 23 -0.59 4.79 -8.67
CA LYS A 23 -1.01 4.61 -7.28
C LYS A 23 0.18 4.36 -6.35
N ALA A 24 1.15 3.59 -6.82
CA ALA A 24 2.36 3.25 -6.08
C ALA A 24 3.21 4.48 -5.72
N MET A 25 3.16 5.52 -6.55
CA MET A 25 3.92 6.76 -6.38
C MET A 25 3.13 7.88 -5.69
N VAL A 26 1.92 7.61 -5.20
CA VAL A 26 1.18 8.58 -4.38
C VAL A 26 1.96 8.85 -3.09
N PRO A 27 2.32 10.11 -2.77
CA PRO A 27 3.10 10.41 -1.58
C PRO A 27 2.23 10.34 -0.33
N VAL A 28 2.76 9.70 0.69
CA VAL A 28 2.23 9.68 2.04
C VAL A 28 3.29 10.28 2.95
N LEU A 29 3.12 11.55 3.34
CA LEU A 29 4.12 12.29 4.12
C LEU A 29 5.54 12.16 3.54
N GLY A 30 5.71 12.56 2.28
CA GLY A 30 7.00 12.63 1.59
C GLY A 30 7.56 11.31 1.06
N LEU A 31 7.00 10.15 1.42
CA LEU A 31 7.42 8.86 0.88
C LEU A 31 6.35 8.28 -0.06
N PRO A 32 6.72 7.70 -1.21
CA PRO A 32 5.78 6.99 -2.06
C PRO A 32 5.10 5.83 -1.33
N LEU A 33 3.84 5.58 -1.64
CA LEU A 33 3.05 4.51 -1.04
C LEU A 33 3.73 3.14 -1.16
N VAL A 34 4.37 2.85 -2.30
CA VAL A 34 5.13 1.61 -2.52
C VAL A 34 6.33 1.48 -1.57
N GLU A 35 7.02 2.57 -1.25
CA GLU A 35 8.11 2.55 -0.29
C GLU A 35 7.58 2.36 1.14
N ARG A 36 6.46 2.98 1.48
CA ARG A 36 5.80 2.72 2.77
C ARG A 36 5.34 1.28 2.93
N ALA A 37 4.86 0.65 1.86
CA ALA A 37 4.44 -0.75 1.91
C ALA A 37 5.59 -1.73 2.13
N LEU A 38 6.78 -1.42 1.60
CA LEU A 38 7.96 -2.27 1.81
C LEU A 38 8.67 -2.05 3.15
N MET A 39 8.53 -0.85 3.78
CA MET A 39 9.24 -0.50 5.02
C MET A 39 9.13 -1.56 6.13
N PRO A 40 7.94 -2.12 6.45
CA PRO A 40 7.83 -3.14 7.48
C PRO A 40 8.63 -4.42 7.16
N PHE A 41 8.77 -4.78 5.90
CA PHE A 41 9.61 -5.91 5.47
C PHE A 41 11.10 -5.57 5.59
N PHE A 42 11.49 -4.36 5.19
CA PHE A 42 12.86 -3.86 5.33
C PHE A 42 13.29 -3.83 6.81
N GLU A 43 12.46 -3.34 7.70
CA GLU A 43 12.70 -3.32 9.15
C GLU A 43 12.86 -4.73 9.74
N ASN A 44 12.23 -5.73 9.13
CA ASN A 44 12.36 -7.15 9.49
C ASN A 44 13.45 -7.89 8.67
N GLY A 45 14.40 -7.16 8.09
CA GLY A 45 15.60 -7.73 7.50
C GLY A 45 15.49 -8.16 6.03
N VAL A 46 14.36 -7.94 5.36
CA VAL A 46 14.25 -8.16 3.90
C VAL A 46 15.01 -7.06 3.16
N ARG A 47 15.87 -7.46 2.21
CA ARG A 47 16.72 -6.55 1.42
C ARG A 47 16.58 -6.74 -0.08
N ASP A 48 15.96 -7.83 -0.52
CA ASP A 48 15.79 -8.21 -1.94
C ASP A 48 14.31 -8.11 -2.30
N PHE A 49 13.97 -7.13 -3.14
CA PHE A 49 12.61 -6.81 -3.52
C PHE A 49 12.39 -6.97 -5.03
N VAL A 50 11.26 -7.58 -5.39
CA VAL A 50 10.77 -7.66 -6.76
C VAL A 50 9.49 -6.83 -6.86
N PHE A 51 9.52 -5.76 -7.64
CA PHE A 51 8.37 -4.90 -7.88
C PHE A 51 7.66 -5.35 -9.15
N VAL A 52 6.38 -5.73 -9.04
CA VAL A 52 5.53 -5.93 -10.22
C VAL A 52 4.91 -4.60 -10.57
N ILE A 53 5.33 -4.02 -11.68
CA ILE A 53 4.95 -2.68 -12.13
C ILE A 53 4.20 -2.73 -13.46
N SER A 54 3.48 -1.66 -13.79
CA SER A 54 2.90 -1.46 -15.12
C SER A 54 3.99 -1.05 -16.12
N GLY A 55 3.84 -1.39 -17.39
CA GLY A 55 4.82 -1.07 -18.45
C GLY A 55 5.06 0.43 -18.65
N ASP A 56 4.12 1.27 -18.25
CA ASP A 56 4.19 2.73 -18.34
C ASP A 56 4.73 3.41 -17.06
N ASP A 57 5.06 2.64 -15.99
CA ASP A 57 5.47 3.21 -14.69
C ASP A 57 7.00 3.30 -14.51
N ALA A 58 7.64 4.14 -15.31
CA ALA A 58 9.07 4.43 -15.16
C ALA A 58 9.41 5.20 -13.86
N GLU A 59 8.43 5.79 -13.16
CA GLU A 59 8.67 6.58 -11.95
C GLU A 59 9.06 5.69 -10.77
N ILE A 60 8.47 4.51 -10.63
CA ILE A 60 8.85 3.52 -9.59
C ILE A 60 10.31 3.08 -9.80
N THR A 61 10.67 2.71 -11.04
CA THR A 61 12.03 2.27 -11.37
C THR A 61 13.06 3.35 -11.05
N ARG A 62 12.78 4.61 -11.43
CA ARG A 62 13.66 5.73 -11.12
C ARG A 62 13.76 5.98 -9.62
N HIS A 63 12.66 5.85 -8.89
CA HIS A 63 12.66 6.06 -7.45
C HIS A 63 13.60 5.10 -6.73
N PHE A 64 13.49 3.80 -6.98
CA PHE A 64 14.32 2.80 -6.32
C PHE A 64 15.77 2.73 -6.81
N ASN A 65 16.05 3.15 -8.03
CA ASN A 65 17.43 3.19 -8.55
C ASN A 65 18.20 4.47 -8.16
N GLU A 66 17.51 5.60 -7.96
CA GLU A 66 18.17 6.90 -7.88
C GLU A 66 17.82 7.73 -6.65
N ARG A 67 16.69 7.49 -5.99
CA ARG A 67 16.13 8.41 -4.99
C ARG A 67 15.92 7.81 -3.61
N THR A 68 15.67 6.52 -3.50
CA THR A 68 15.50 5.88 -2.20
C THR A 68 16.80 5.90 -1.39
N ALA A 69 16.68 6.12 -0.09
CA ALA A 69 17.81 6.00 0.85
C ALA A 69 17.97 4.58 1.40
N LEU A 70 17.12 3.63 0.98
CA LEU A 70 17.13 2.27 1.46
C LEU A 70 18.24 1.45 0.76
N ASP A 71 19.02 0.73 1.57
CA ASP A 71 19.99 -0.26 1.07
C ASP A 71 19.26 -1.56 0.73
N ILE A 72 18.75 -1.64 -0.50
CA ILE A 72 17.99 -2.78 -1.03
C ILE A 72 18.46 -3.17 -2.43
N THR A 73 18.21 -4.43 -2.77
CA THR A 73 18.26 -4.88 -4.17
C THR A 73 16.86 -4.80 -4.76
N ALA A 74 16.67 -3.94 -5.76
CA ALA A 74 15.40 -3.78 -6.47
C ALA A 74 15.45 -4.45 -7.84
N ARG A 75 14.44 -5.29 -8.14
CA ARG A 75 14.19 -5.85 -9.47
C ARG A 75 12.78 -5.50 -9.90
N PHE A 76 12.60 -5.34 -11.20
CA PHE A 76 11.32 -4.90 -11.76
C PHE A 76 10.80 -5.96 -12.74
N ALA A 77 9.59 -6.42 -12.49
CA ALA A 77 8.84 -7.34 -13.34
C ALA A 77 7.66 -6.57 -13.95
N VAL A 78 7.59 -6.51 -15.27
CA VAL A 78 6.60 -5.67 -15.98
C VAL A 78 5.35 -6.47 -16.27
N GLN A 79 4.22 -6.04 -15.76
CA GLN A 79 2.89 -6.57 -16.05
C GLN A 79 2.24 -5.71 -17.15
N GLU A 80 2.34 -6.13 -18.40
CA GLU A 80 1.75 -5.41 -19.54
C GLU A 80 0.22 -5.46 -19.49
N GLU A 81 -0.35 -6.62 -19.24
CA GLU A 81 -1.79 -6.85 -19.11
C GLU A 81 -2.15 -7.13 -17.65
N ARG A 82 -3.08 -6.36 -17.11
CA ARG A 82 -3.53 -6.47 -15.70
C ARG A 82 -4.56 -7.58 -15.53
N LEU A 83 -4.12 -8.82 -15.64
CA LEU A 83 -4.98 -10.02 -15.63
C LEU A 83 -5.19 -10.60 -14.22
N GLY A 84 -4.87 -9.86 -13.17
CA GLY A 84 -5.08 -10.30 -11.78
C GLY A 84 -3.80 -10.54 -10.99
N THR A 85 -3.98 -10.91 -9.72
CA THR A 85 -2.88 -10.99 -8.73
C THR A 85 -2.03 -12.26 -8.88
N ALA A 86 -2.62 -13.39 -9.28
CA ALA A 86 -1.85 -14.60 -9.60
C ALA A 86 -1.00 -14.37 -10.86
N HIS A 87 -1.54 -13.73 -11.89
CA HIS A 87 -0.79 -13.37 -13.10
C HIS A 87 0.40 -12.46 -12.73
N ALA A 88 0.19 -11.44 -11.90
CA ALA A 88 1.25 -10.55 -11.42
C ALA A 88 2.38 -11.32 -10.71
N LEU A 89 2.02 -12.27 -9.83
CA LEU A 89 3.01 -13.12 -9.16
C LEU A 89 3.73 -14.06 -10.15
N GLY A 90 3.04 -14.57 -11.14
CA GLY A 90 3.62 -15.40 -12.22
C GLY A 90 4.73 -14.67 -12.99
N ILE A 91 4.54 -13.36 -13.26
CA ILE A 91 5.54 -12.51 -13.91
C ILE A 91 6.77 -12.30 -12.99
N ALA A 92 6.57 -12.22 -11.67
CA ALA A 92 7.67 -12.11 -10.72
C ALA A 92 8.43 -13.44 -10.50
N ALA A 93 7.81 -14.59 -10.78
CA ALA A 93 8.33 -15.92 -10.48
C ALA A 93 9.80 -16.18 -10.96
N PRO A 94 10.24 -15.75 -12.16
CA PRO A 94 11.62 -15.96 -12.62
C PRO A 94 12.69 -15.32 -11.72
N PHE A 95 12.32 -14.29 -10.95
CA PHE A 95 13.22 -13.58 -10.04
C PHE A 95 13.28 -14.20 -8.64
N LEU A 96 12.36 -15.11 -8.31
CA LEU A 96 12.17 -15.63 -6.95
C LEU A 96 12.99 -16.87 -6.69
N ARG A 97 13.48 -16.99 -5.45
CA ARG A 97 14.28 -18.12 -4.97
C ARG A 97 13.85 -18.48 -3.55
N GLY A 98 13.56 -19.74 -3.33
CA GLY A 98 13.18 -20.22 -1.98
C GLY A 98 11.86 -19.62 -1.49
N ARG A 99 11.77 -19.32 -0.21
CA ARG A 99 10.61 -18.65 0.39
C ARG A 99 10.60 -17.17 0.08
N PHE A 100 9.42 -16.62 -0.15
CA PHE A 100 9.24 -15.21 -0.45
C PHE A 100 7.96 -14.65 0.18
N ALA A 101 7.97 -13.37 0.48
CA ALA A 101 6.79 -12.63 0.88
C ALA A 101 6.12 -11.98 -0.34
N VAL A 102 4.81 -11.69 -0.25
CA VAL A 102 4.05 -10.91 -1.24
C VAL A 102 3.25 -9.86 -0.50
N SER A 103 3.26 -8.62 -1.01
CA SER A 103 2.48 -7.51 -0.46
C SER A 103 1.92 -6.65 -1.58
N ALA A 104 0.69 -6.14 -1.41
CA ALA A 104 0.17 -5.09 -2.27
C ALA A 104 0.71 -3.72 -1.83
N CYS A 105 1.07 -2.85 -2.78
CA CYS A 105 1.63 -1.53 -2.48
C CYS A 105 0.66 -0.56 -1.79
N ASP A 106 -0.64 -0.84 -1.82
CA ASP A 106 -1.70 0.01 -1.27
C ASP A 106 -2.25 -0.47 0.08
N SER A 107 -1.70 -1.54 0.61
CA SER A 107 -2.06 -2.11 1.91
C SER A 107 -0.85 -2.04 2.83
N LEU A 108 -0.96 -1.28 3.91
CA LEU A 108 0.12 -1.10 4.87
C LEU A 108 -0.14 -1.95 6.10
N MET A 109 0.91 -2.52 6.64
CA MET A 109 0.91 -3.39 7.81
C MET A 109 1.94 -2.92 8.84
N ASP A 110 1.68 -3.12 10.11
CA ASP A 110 2.67 -2.78 11.15
C ASP A 110 3.88 -3.74 11.08
N SER A 111 5.05 -3.25 11.42
CA SER A 111 6.30 -4.02 11.38
C SER A 111 6.26 -5.27 12.28
N SER A 112 5.55 -5.19 13.41
CA SER A 112 5.33 -6.34 14.31
C SER A 112 4.45 -7.42 13.69
N ASP A 113 3.46 -7.04 12.88
CA ASP A 113 2.59 -7.98 12.18
C ASP A 113 3.33 -8.66 11.04
N VAL A 114 4.16 -7.90 10.30
CA VAL A 114 5.05 -8.48 9.28
C VAL A 114 6.00 -9.49 9.91
N ARG A 115 6.60 -9.19 11.07
CA ARG A 115 7.47 -10.14 11.79
C ARG A 115 6.75 -11.45 12.06
N ARG A 116 5.56 -11.40 12.66
CA ARG A 116 4.77 -12.61 12.95
C ARG A 116 4.40 -13.39 11.71
N LEU A 117 4.09 -12.67 10.60
CA LEU A 117 3.80 -13.30 9.32
C LEU A 117 5.03 -14.02 8.74
N LEU A 118 6.21 -13.40 8.78
CA LEU A 118 7.46 -13.99 8.32
C LEU A 118 7.85 -15.22 9.15
N GLU A 119 7.68 -15.15 10.49
CA GLU A 119 7.93 -16.27 11.42
C GLU A 119 6.98 -17.44 11.13
N ALA A 120 5.67 -17.19 11.03
CA ALA A 120 4.69 -18.23 10.71
C ALA A 120 4.93 -18.88 9.35
N GLY A 121 5.40 -18.09 8.37
CA GLY A 121 5.74 -18.58 7.04
C GLY A 121 7.05 -19.36 6.96
N SER A 122 7.85 -19.46 8.05
CA SER A 122 9.14 -20.18 8.01
C SER A 122 8.98 -21.68 7.81
N ASP A 123 7.94 -22.29 8.40
CA ASP A 123 7.72 -23.73 8.40
C ASP A 123 6.47 -24.18 7.65
N ALA A 124 5.56 -23.26 7.31
CA ALA A 124 4.34 -23.54 6.54
C ALA A 124 4.57 -23.48 5.01
N ASP A 125 3.70 -24.06 4.22
CA ASP A 125 3.71 -23.89 2.76
C ASP A 125 3.24 -22.48 2.39
N ALA A 126 2.30 -21.93 3.18
CA ALA A 126 1.90 -20.52 3.09
C ALA A 126 1.50 -19.97 4.46
N ALA A 127 1.73 -18.67 4.68
CA ALA A 127 1.15 -17.90 5.77
C ALA A 127 0.43 -16.67 5.20
N LEU A 128 -0.79 -16.42 5.68
CA LEU A 128 -1.66 -15.32 5.24
C LEU A 128 -1.93 -14.38 6.41
N SER A 129 -1.82 -13.09 6.18
CA SER A 129 -2.30 -12.10 7.14
C SER A 129 -3.81 -12.01 7.11
N LEU A 130 -4.45 -12.03 8.28
CA LEU A 130 -5.89 -12.06 8.45
C LEU A 130 -6.40 -10.88 9.28
N LEU A 131 -7.67 -10.54 9.10
CA LEU A 131 -8.36 -9.54 9.92
C LEU A 131 -9.85 -9.90 10.01
N ASP A 132 -10.43 -9.78 11.21
CA ASP A 132 -11.86 -9.89 11.39
C ASP A 132 -12.53 -8.55 11.04
N VAL A 133 -13.57 -8.60 10.21
CA VAL A 133 -14.24 -7.43 9.66
C VAL A 133 -15.76 -7.50 9.86
N GLY A 134 -16.46 -6.39 9.64
CA GLY A 134 -17.90 -6.39 9.54
C GLY A 134 -18.40 -7.12 8.29
N LEU A 135 -19.62 -7.60 8.30
CA LEU A 135 -20.22 -8.35 7.18
C LEU A 135 -20.27 -7.54 5.87
N ASP A 136 -20.33 -6.23 5.96
CA ASP A 136 -20.26 -5.29 4.83
C ASP A 136 -18.93 -5.31 4.06
N MET A 137 -17.88 -5.83 4.69
CA MET A 137 -16.52 -5.88 4.11
C MET A 137 -16.16 -7.24 3.51
N VAL A 138 -16.92 -8.32 3.79
CA VAL A 138 -16.56 -9.68 3.34
C VAL A 138 -16.56 -9.82 1.81
N SER A 139 -17.46 -9.12 1.11
CA SER A 139 -17.55 -9.14 -0.36
C SER A 139 -16.43 -8.37 -1.08
N GLN A 140 -15.49 -7.79 -0.34
CA GLN A 140 -14.39 -6.99 -0.91
C GLN A 140 -13.03 -7.69 -0.89
N SER A 141 -12.92 -8.84 -0.22
CA SER A 141 -11.66 -9.55 0.02
C SER A 141 -11.86 -11.06 -0.01
N GLY A 142 -10.77 -11.80 -0.08
CA GLY A 142 -10.80 -13.24 0.16
C GLY A 142 -11.21 -13.53 1.61
N VAL A 143 -12.21 -14.38 1.80
CA VAL A 143 -12.71 -14.79 3.13
C VAL A 143 -12.23 -16.18 3.45
N VAL A 144 -11.74 -16.42 4.66
CA VAL A 144 -11.17 -17.70 5.08
C VAL A 144 -12.04 -18.44 6.08
N GLU A 145 -11.96 -19.77 6.04
CA GLU A 145 -12.45 -20.67 7.09
C GLU A 145 -11.26 -21.23 7.86
N LEU A 146 -11.31 -21.12 9.18
CA LEU A 146 -10.21 -21.50 10.09
C LEU A 146 -10.56 -22.73 10.91
N ASP A 147 -9.53 -23.56 11.14
CA ASP A 147 -9.48 -24.60 12.18
C ASP A 147 -8.24 -24.32 13.04
N GLY A 148 -8.46 -23.64 14.16
CA GLY A 148 -7.39 -23.03 14.94
C GLY A 148 -6.66 -21.96 14.12
N VAL A 149 -5.37 -22.13 13.89
CA VAL A 149 -4.56 -21.24 13.04
C VAL A 149 -4.49 -21.71 11.58
N ARG A 150 -5.02 -22.92 11.29
CA ARG A 150 -4.95 -23.49 9.93
C ARG A 150 -6.12 -23.02 9.08
N ILE A 151 -5.82 -22.53 7.89
CA ILE A 151 -6.85 -22.15 6.89
C ILE A 151 -7.27 -23.43 6.18
N ARG A 152 -8.58 -23.72 6.22
CA ARG A 152 -9.22 -24.88 5.56
C ARG A 152 -9.83 -24.53 4.22
N ARG A 153 -10.23 -23.27 4.06
CA ARG A 153 -10.86 -22.80 2.84
C ARG A 153 -10.63 -21.30 2.68
N ILE A 154 -10.50 -20.85 1.44
CA ILE A 154 -10.51 -19.41 1.08
C ILE A 154 -11.41 -19.21 -0.13
N VAL A 155 -12.24 -18.16 -0.09
CA VAL A 155 -13.15 -17.80 -1.20
C VAL A 155 -12.97 -16.32 -1.49
N GLU A 156 -12.67 -15.99 -2.75
CA GLU A 156 -12.48 -14.60 -3.17
C GLU A 156 -13.80 -13.88 -3.36
N LYS A 157 -13.99 -12.80 -2.60
CA LYS A 157 -15.15 -11.90 -2.67
C LYS A 157 -16.50 -12.63 -2.73
N PRO A 158 -16.80 -13.49 -1.74
CA PRO A 158 -18.05 -14.21 -1.73
C PRO A 158 -19.24 -13.25 -1.53
N ASP A 159 -20.41 -13.67 -1.95
CA ASP A 159 -21.64 -13.03 -1.47
C ASP A 159 -21.71 -13.15 0.05
N PRO A 160 -22.16 -12.12 0.79
CA PRO A 160 -22.17 -12.14 2.25
C PRO A 160 -22.91 -13.34 2.86
N GLU A 161 -23.97 -13.80 2.19
CA GLU A 161 -24.78 -14.96 2.64
C GLU A 161 -24.01 -16.30 2.48
N ASN A 162 -22.99 -16.35 1.60
CA ASN A 162 -22.20 -17.52 1.30
C ASN A 162 -20.76 -17.43 1.85
N ALA A 163 -20.46 -16.34 2.58
CA ALA A 163 -19.14 -16.16 3.19
C ALA A 163 -18.90 -17.22 4.27
N PRO A 164 -17.74 -17.93 4.25
CA PRO A 164 -17.50 -18.98 5.25
C PRO A 164 -17.26 -18.42 6.65
N SER A 165 -16.96 -17.15 6.79
CA SER A 165 -16.74 -16.45 8.06
C SER A 165 -16.76 -14.92 7.84
N ASN A 166 -16.38 -14.15 8.86
CA ASN A 166 -16.09 -12.72 8.77
C ASN A 166 -14.57 -12.43 8.84
N THR A 167 -13.72 -13.45 8.72
CA THR A 167 -12.27 -13.30 8.72
C THR A 167 -11.77 -13.18 7.27
N VAL A 168 -11.19 -12.04 6.92
CA VAL A 168 -10.67 -11.77 5.57
C VAL A 168 -9.16 -11.94 5.50
N SER A 169 -8.69 -12.38 4.35
CA SER A 169 -7.26 -12.38 3.99
C SER A 169 -6.86 -10.99 3.55
N LEU A 170 -5.84 -10.43 4.20
CA LEU A 170 -5.18 -9.21 3.76
C LEU A 170 -4.16 -9.54 2.66
N PRO A 171 -3.80 -8.59 1.77
CA PRO A 171 -2.88 -8.85 0.66
C PRO A 171 -1.41 -8.85 1.12
N HIS A 172 -1.11 -9.63 2.18
CA HIS A 172 0.23 -9.87 2.73
C HIS A 172 0.38 -11.35 3.00
N TYR A 173 1.34 -11.96 2.34
CA TYR A 173 1.54 -13.41 2.31
C TYR A 173 3.01 -13.78 2.45
N VAL A 174 3.27 -14.97 2.95
CA VAL A 174 4.56 -15.67 2.80
C VAL A 174 4.28 -17.03 2.16
N PHE A 175 5.03 -17.35 1.12
CA PHE A 175 4.90 -18.61 0.39
C PHE A 175 6.22 -19.38 0.34
N SER A 176 6.12 -20.71 0.34
CA SER A 176 7.22 -21.58 -0.10
C SER A 176 7.36 -21.50 -1.63
N SER A 177 8.53 -21.85 -2.18
CA SER A 177 8.74 -21.86 -3.64
C SER A 177 7.79 -22.79 -4.38
N ARG A 178 7.29 -23.86 -3.74
CA ARG A 178 6.30 -24.79 -4.32
C ARG A 178 4.98 -24.11 -4.68
N PHE A 179 4.67 -22.99 -4.06
CA PHE A 179 3.47 -22.22 -4.39
C PHE A 179 3.48 -21.74 -5.85
N LEU A 180 4.67 -21.45 -6.40
CA LEU A 180 4.81 -21.00 -7.78
C LEU A 180 4.36 -22.06 -8.80
N ASP A 181 4.40 -23.35 -8.45
CA ASP A 181 3.94 -24.44 -9.33
C ASP A 181 2.41 -24.42 -9.49
N LEU A 182 1.68 -23.72 -8.61
CA LEU A 182 0.22 -23.60 -8.68
C LEU A 182 -0.22 -22.43 -9.54
N ILE A 183 0.60 -21.42 -9.71
CA ILE A 183 0.24 -20.20 -10.44
C ILE A 183 -0.20 -20.48 -11.89
N PRO A 184 0.50 -21.34 -12.67
CA PRO A 184 0.06 -21.68 -14.04
C PRO A 184 -1.24 -22.48 -14.10
N LEU A 185 -1.74 -23.00 -12.98
CA LEU A 185 -2.95 -23.81 -12.88
C LEU A 185 -4.19 -22.98 -12.54
N VAL A 186 -4.02 -21.69 -12.23
CA VAL A 186 -5.14 -20.79 -11.95
C VAL A 186 -5.89 -20.49 -13.22
N GLU A 187 -7.19 -20.65 -13.19
CA GLU A 187 -8.10 -20.26 -14.27
C GLU A 187 -8.65 -18.86 -14.02
N PRO A 188 -9.06 -18.12 -15.07
CA PRO A 188 -9.68 -16.81 -14.87
C PRO A 188 -11.02 -16.96 -14.15
N SER A 189 -11.24 -16.15 -13.14
CA SER A 189 -12.49 -16.06 -12.39
C SER A 189 -13.63 -15.53 -13.30
N ILE A 190 -14.86 -15.54 -12.80
CA ILE A 190 -16.02 -14.94 -13.49
C ILE A 190 -15.83 -13.43 -13.76
N ARG A 191 -14.86 -12.77 -13.12
CA ARG A 191 -14.45 -11.39 -13.36
C ARG A 191 -13.37 -11.27 -14.45
N GLY A 192 -12.88 -12.41 -14.99
CA GLY A 192 -11.79 -12.45 -15.96
C GLY A 192 -10.40 -12.23 -15.36
N GLU A 193 -10.25 -12.32 -14.03
CA GLU A 193 -8.99 -12.13 -13.31
C GLU A 193 -8.44 -13.47 -12.81
N TYR A 194 -7.12 -13.66 -12.89
CA TYR A 194 -6.40 -14.76 -12.27
C TYR A 194 -6.15 -14.41 -10.80
N GLU A 195 -6.96 -15.00 -9.92
CA GLU A 195 -6.98 -14.65 -8.50
C GLU A 195 -5.92 -15.44 -7.72
N LEU A 196 -5.19 -14.77 -6.85
CA LEU A 196 -4.19 -15.43 -6.01
C LEU A 196 -4.85 -16.37 -4.99
N GLN A 197 -6.07 -16.08 -4.59
CA GLN A 197 -6.87 -16.88 -3.67
C GLN A 197 -7.21 -18.25 -4.24
N ASP A 198 -7.39 -18.37 -5.55
CA ASP A 198 -7.63 -19.66 -6.21
C ASP A 198 -6.37 -20.54 -6.17
N ALA A 199 -5.18 -19.96 -6.34
CA ALA A 199 -3.91 -20.67 -6.13
C ALA A 199 -3.75 -21.13 -4.67
N ILE A 200 -4.14 -20.28 -3.70
CA ILE A 200 -4.10 -20.63 -2.26
C ILE A 200 -5.08 -21.76 -1.97
N GLN A 201 -6.30 -21.72 -2.52
CA GLN A 201 -7.27 -22.81 -2.39
C GLN A 201 -6.70 -24.10 -2.99
N GLY A 202 -6.08 -24.02 -4.18
CA GLY A 202 -5.41 -25.17 -4.80
C GLY A 202 -4.28 -25.77 -3.96
N LEU A 203 -3.57 -24.94 -3.19
CA LEU A 203 -2.57 -25.40 -2.21
C LEU A 203 -3.24 -26.17 -1.07
N ILE A 204 -4.34 -25.63 -0.52
CA ILE A 204 -5.13 -26.29 0.55
C ILE A 204 -5.66 -27.64 0.08
N ASP A 205 -6.25 -27.71 -1.11
CA ASP A 205 -6.84 -28.93 -1.69
C ASP A 205 -5.80 -30.04 -1.90
N LYS A 206 -4.54 -29.67 -2.17
CA LYS A 206 -3.39 -30.59 -2.24
C LYS A 206 -2.80 -30.96 -0.86
N GLY A 207 -3.45 -30.55 0.22
CA GLY A 207 -3.01 -30.87 1.61
C GLY A 207 -1.91 -29.97 2.15
N GLY A 208 -1.57 -28.87 1.46
CA GLY A 208 -0.57 -27.92 1.91
C GLY A 208 -0.92 -27.29 3.26
N ALA A 209 0.11 -26.95 4.04
CA ALA A 209 -0.03 -26.28 5.33
C ALA A 209 -0.18 -24.77 5.10
N VAL A 210 -1.42 -24.26 5.18
CA VAL A 210 -1.71 -22.83 5.08
C VAL A 210 -2.13 -22.31 6.46
N ILE A 211 -1.41 -21.28 6.95
CA ILE A 211 -1.58 -20.75 8.31
C ILE A 211 -2.05 -19.30 8.24
N GLY A 212 -3.03 -18.97 9.09
CA GLY A 212 -3.52 -17.62 9.30
C GLY A 212 -2.80 -16.89 10.43
N VAL A 213 -2.43 -15.63 10.22
CA VAL A 213 -1.83 -14.74 11.21
C VAL A 213 -2.69 -13.49 11.33
N HIS A 214 -3.42 -13.32 12.43
CA HIS A 214 -4.25 -12.14 12.63
C HIS A 214 -3.38 -10.89 12.79
N ALA A 215 -3.61 -9.90 11.92
CA ALA A 215 -3.03 -8.58 12.04
C ALA A 215 -3.81 -7.74 13.07
N HIS A 216 -3.15 -6.79 13.71
CA HIS A 216 -3.80 -5.88 14.63
C HIS A 216 -4.72 -4.91 13.92
N ARG A 217 -4.37 -4.53 12.69
CA ARG A 217 -5.11 -3.54 11.89
C ARG A 217 -4.71 -3.57 10.42
N ARG A 218 -5.52 -2.94 9.59
CA ARG A 218 -5.29 -2.74 8.16
C ARG A 218 -5.32 -1.25 7.83
N PHE A 219 -4.35 -0.79 7.05
CA PHE A 219 -4.40 0.49 6.38
C PHE A 219 -4.38 0.27 4.88
N GLN A 220 -5.50 0.52 4.23
CA GLN A 220 -5.58 0.46 2.77
C GLN A 220 -5.84 1.86 2.21
N VAL A 221 -5.08 2.24 1.19
CA VAL A 221 -5.28 3.51 0.49
C VAL A 221 -5.98 3.22 -0.83
N SER A 222 -7.28 3.41 -0.85
CA SER A 222 -8.14 3.17 -2.03
C SER A 222 -8.84 4.44 -2.51
N SER A 223 -8.97 5.43 -1.67
CA SER A 223 -9.66 6.70 -1.95
C SER A 223 -8.85 7.88 -1.40
N PRO A 224 -9.16 9.14 -1.81
CA PRO A 224 -8.57 10.34 -1.20
C PRO A 224 -8.83 10.43 0.31
N GLU A 225 -9.98 9.97 0.78
CA GLU A 225 -10.33 9.94 2.20
C GLU A 225 -9.42 8.97 2.99
N ASP A 226 -9.07 7.82 2.39
CA ASP A 226 -8.13 6.88 3.00
C ASP A 226 -6.74 7.51 3.12
N LEU A 227 -6.32 8.28 2.12
CA LEU A 227 -5.05 9.00 2.14
C LEU A 227 -5.01 10.03 3.27
N LEU A 228 -6.10 10.80 3.49
CA LEU A 228 -6.24 11.73 4.60
C LEU A 228 -6.19 11.01 5.95
N LYS A 229 -6.95 9.92 6.11
CA LYS A 229 -6.98 9.12 7.34
C LYS A 229 -5.61 8.57 7.68
N LEU A 230 -4.89 8.02 6.68
CA LEU A 230 -3.55 7.49 6.86
C LEU A 230 -2.56 8.59 7.26
N THR A 231 -2.59 9.74 6.57
CA THR A 231 -1.73 10.88 6.85
C THR A 231 -1.91 11.39 8.28
N LYS A 232 -3.16 11.59 8.71
CA LYS A 232 -3.51 12.00 10.07
C LYS A 232 -3.03 10.99 11.11
N ARG A 233 -3.18 9.69 10.82
CA ARG A 233 -2.71 8.61 11.71
C ARG A 233 -1.19 8.65 11.88
N LEU A 234 -0.44 8.79 10.79
CA LEU A 234 1.02 8.84 10.84
C LEU A 234 1.55 10.07 11.58
N PHE A 235 0.85 11.21 11.51
CA PHE A 235 1.15 12.36 12.35
C PHE A 235 0.92 12.07 13.84
N SER A 236 -0.20 11.42 14.17
CA SER A 236 -0.54 11.07 15.55
C SER A 236 0.42 10.06 16.19
N ASP A 237 0.95 9.12 15.40
CA ASP A 237 1.92 8.12 15.86
C ASP A 237 3.33 8.71 16.11
N GLY A 238 3.55 9.99 15.82
CA GLY A 238 4.82 10.68 16.04
C GLY A 238 6.00 10.18 15.20
N SER A 239 5.72 9.32 14.21
CA SER A 239 6.73 8.64 13.39
C SER A 239 7.32 9.53 12.28
N GLN A 240 6.89 10.78 12.14
CA GLN A 240 7.35 11.66 11.07
C GLN A 240 8.04 12.90 11.62
N PRO A 241 9.22 13.26 11.08
CA PRO A 241 9.88 14.50 11.43
C PRO A 241 9.02 15.68 10.97
N LYS A 242 8.88 16.67 11.84
CA LYS A 242 8.38 17.99 11.49
C LYS A 242 9.40 18.61 10.54
N GLN A 243 9.05 18.78 9.26
CA GLN A 243 9.94 19.46 8.32
C GLN A 243 9.20 20.63 7.67
N ILE A 244 9.65 21.81 8.00
CA ILE A 244 9.43 23.03 7.22
C ILE A 244 10.81 23.61 6.93
N ASP A 245 11.10 23.86 5.67
CA ASP A 245 12.21 24.72 5.31
C ASP A 245 11.81 26.17 5.68
N PRO A 246 12.48 26.82 6.65
CA PRO A 246 12.14 28.20 7.04
C PRO A 246 12.13 29.18 5.85
N ALA A 247 12.91 28.89 4.79
CA ALA A 247 12.94 29.70 3.58
C ALA A 247 11.63 29.62 2.77
N THR A 248 10.79 28.63 3.02
CA THR A 248 9.50 28.44 2.33
C THR A 248 8.38 29.23 3.02
N VAL A 249 8.58 29.64 4.27
CA VAL A 249 7.54 30.30 5.07
C VAL A 249 7.49 31.79 4.76
N GLY A 250 6.41 32.24 4.12
CA GLY A 250 6.13 33.66 3.89
C GLY A 250 5.99 34.45 5.19
N SER A 251 6.27 35.75 5.13
CA SER A 251 6.10 36.63 6.29
C SER A 251 4.66 36.58 6.85
N ARG A 252 4.52 36.71 8.16
CA ARG A 252 3.21 36.71 8.87
C ARG A 252 2.41 35.40 8.72
N THR A 253 3.05 34.29 8.35
CA THR A 253 2.40 32.99 8.27
C THR A 253 2.37 32.32 9.64
N THR A 254 1.20 31.80 10.03
CA THR A 254 1.00 31.02 11.25
C THR A 254 1.13 29.51 10.92
N ILE A 255 1.98 28.85 11.67
CA ILE A 255 2.21 27.40 11.53
C ILE A 255 1.66 26.69 12.76
N VAL A 256 0.80 25.69 12.55
CA VAL A 256 0.22 24.84 13.60
C VAL A 256 0.60 23.39 13.34
N GLU A 257 1.38 22.80 14.22
CA GLU A 257 1.84 21.41 14.12
C GLU A 257 0.75 20.39 14.51
N PRO A 258 0.79 19.12 14.01
CA PRO A 258 1.81 18.56 13.12
C PRO A 258 1.57 18.92 11.65
N LEU A 259 2.65 19.04 10.89
CA LEU A 259 2.60 19.24 9.45
C LEU A 259 3.91 18.84 8.77
N LEU A 260 3.85 18.61 7.46
CA LEU A 260 5.01 18.42 6.60
C LEU A 260 4.88 19.31 5.36
N VAL A 261 5.88 20.17 5.14
CA VAL A 261 5.99 21.03 3.95
C VAL A 261 7.29 20.67 3.23
N GLU A 262 7.18 20.17 2.02
CA GLU A 262 8.35 19.81 1.22
C GLU A 262 9.03 21.07 0.63
N ARG A 263 10.31 20.93 0.29
CA ARG A 263 11.03 21.98 -0.44
C ARG A 263 10.37 22.24 -1.80
N GLY A 264 10.30 23.52 -2.21
CA GLY A 264 9.70 23.90 -3.48
C GLY A 264 8.20 24.14 -3.43
N VAL A 265 7.59 24.07 -2.24
CA VAL A 265 6.24 24.61 -2.00
C VAL A 265 6.28 26.13 -2.12
N MET A 266 5.34 26.71 -2.87
CA MET A 266 5.18 28.16 -2.96
C MET A 266 4.10 28.59 -1.95
N LEU A 267 4.53 29.19 -0.85
CA LEU A 267 3.65 29.63 0.24
C LEU A 267 3.56 31.15 0.26
N GLY A 268 2.34 31.68 0.11
CA GLY A 268 2.05 33.10 0.18
C GLY A 268 2.20 33.66 1.60
N GLU A 269 2.20 34.99 1.73
CA GLU A 269 2.25 35.67 3.01
C GLU A 269 0.95 35.54 3.81
N GLY A 270 1.03 35.57 5.13
CA GLY A 270 -0.13 35.65 6.02
C GLY A 270 -1.02 34.43 6.01
N CYS A 271 -0.51 33.27 5.60
CA CYS A 271 -1.25 32.02 5.61
C CYS A 271 -1.40 31.44 7.03
N GLU A 272 -2.38 30.55 7.22
CA GLU A 272 -2.47 29.67 8.38
C GLU A 272 -2.39 28.22 7.90
N ILE A 273 -1.34 27.48 8.32
CA ILE A 273 -1.05 26.14 7.85
C ILE A 273 -0.98 25.17 9.02
N GLY A 274 -1.81 24.15 8.99
CA GLY A 274 -1.89 23.13 10.04
C GLY A 274 -3.14 23.25 10.93
N PRO A 275 -3.37 22.29 11.85
CA PRO A 275 -2.61 21.04 12.00
C PRO A 275 -2.92 19.99 10.92
N ASP A 276 -2.17 18.87 10.95
CA ASP A 276 -2.36 17.71 10.10
C ASP A 276 -2.32 18.03 8.58
N VAL A 277 -1.35 18.86 8.17
CA VAL A 277 -1.20 19.30 6.78
C VAL A 277 0.04 18.68 6.14
N PHE A 278 -0.14 18.15 4.93
CA PHE A 278 0.96 17.78 4.05
C PHE A 278 0.92 18.60 2.76
N LEU A 279 2.02 19.32 2.48
CA LEU A 279 2.21 20.09 1.24
C LEU A 279 3.35 19.45 0.43
N GLU A 280 3.00 18.86 -0.72
CA GLU A 280 3.97 18.28 -1.65
C GLU A 280 4.68 19.34 -2.47
N SER A 281 5.95 19.11 -2.77
CA SER A 281 6.77 19.94 -3.66
C SER A 281 6.04 20.28 -4.97
N GLY A 282 6.05 21.55 -5.36
CA GLY A 282 5.39 22.06 -6.57
C GLY A 282 3.92 22.43 -6.40
N CYS A 283 3.34 22.33 -5.20
CA CYS A 283 2.04 22.92 -4.91
C CYS A 283 2.14 24.43 -4.61
N ARG A 284 1.00 25.13 -4.65
CA ARG A 284 0.93 26.59 -4.45
C ARG A 284 -0.17 26.96 -3.47
N ILE A 285 0.18 27.73 -2.45
CA ILE A 285 -0.74 28.27 -1.47
C ILE A 285 -0.78 29.79 -1.60
N GLY A 286 -1.94 30.33 -1.91
CA GLY A 286 -2.17 31.77 -2.10
C GLY A 286 -2.05 32.54 -0.80
N ARG A 287 -1.84 33.87 -0.92
CA ARG A 287 -1.74 34.78 0.22
C ARG A 287 -2.98 34.72 1.12
N GLY A 288 -2.81 34.66 2.44
CA GLY A 288 -3.90 34.66 3.40
C GLY A 288 -4.76 33.40 3.40
N ALA A 289 -4.34 32.34 2.68
CA ALA A 289 -5.07 31.07 2.67
C ALA A 289 -4.96 30.34 4.02
N VAL A 290 -6.01 29.56 4.33
CA VAL A 290 -6.08 28.71 5.51
C VAL A 290 -6.14 27.24 5.07
N VAL A 291 -5.19 26.43 5.52
CA VAL A 291 -5.10 25.00 5.18
C VAL A 291 -5.05 24.18 6.46
N ARG A 292 -6.06 23.35 6.69
CA ARG A 292 -6.16 22.50 7.89
C ARG A 292 -6.51 21.07 7.52
N ARG A 293 -5.94 20.07 8.21
CA ARG A 293 -6.22 18.63 8.05
C ARG A 293 -6.30 18.17 6.59
N SER A 294 -5.45 18.74 5.74
CA SER A 294 -5.55 18.64 4.30
C SER A 294 -4.21 18.27 3.65
N ILE A 295 -4.29 17.71 2.47
CA ILE A 295 -3.15 17.38 1.62
C ILE A 295 -3.23 18.21 0.36
N VAL A 296 -2.14 18.94 0.03
CA VAL A 296 -2.02 19.62 -1.27
C VAL A 296 -0.88 18.98 -2.03
N LEU A 297 -1.22 18.27 -3.10
CA LEU A 297 -0.27 17.52 -3.90
C LEU A 297 0.36 18.39 -4.99
N ARG A 298 1.39 17.85 -5.65
CA ARG A 298 2.11 18.50 -6.75
C ARG A 298 1.15 18.97 -7.86
N GLY A 299 1.21 20.24 -8.18
CA GLY A 299 0.30 20.90 -9.12
C GLY A 299 -0.94 21.49 -8.46
N GLY A 300 -1.30 21.03 -7.26
CA GLY A 300 -2.44 21.53 -6.50
C GLY A 300 -2.29 23.00 -6.11
N ARG A 301 -3.42 23.69 -6.07
CA ARG A 301 -3.49 25.12 -5.81
C ARG A 301 -4.58 25.45 -4.80
N VAL A 302 -4.25 26.26 -3.83
CA VAL A 302 -5.20 26.93 -2.93
C VAL A 302 -5.15 28.41 -3.23
N ASP A 303 -6.28 29.00 -3.55
CA ASP A 303 -6.35 30.40 -3.97
C ASP A 303 -6.16 31.39 -2.81
N GLU A 304 -5.91 32.66 -3.13
CA GLU A 304 -5.76 33.76 -2.16
C GLU A 304 -7.01 33.85 -1.26
N GLY A 305 -6.79 33.86 0.07
CA GLY A 305 -7.84 33.94 1.07
C GLY A 305 -8.74 32.69 1.18
N GLN A 306 -8.48 31.65 0.40
CA GLN A 306 -9.27 30.43 0.44
C GLN A 306 -9.01 29.63 1.73
N THR A 307 -10.08 29.02 2.28
CA THR A 307 -9.97 28.03 3.35
C THR A 307 -10.26 26.65 2.81
N ILE A 308 -9.34 25.70 3.06
CA ILE A 308 -9.54 24.28 2.81
C ILE A 308 -9.37 23.48 4.09
N GLU A 309 -10.23 22.49 4.27
CA GLU A 309 -10.27 21.65 5.46
C GLU A 309 -10.74 20.24 5.09
N ASP A 310 -10.05 19.20 5.60
CA ASP A 310 -10.31 17.78 5.34
C ASP A 310 -10.37 17.43 3.84
N GLN A 311 -9.45 17.98 3.04
CA GLN A 311 -9.43 17.83 1.58
C GLN A 311 -8.08 17.33 1.05
N VAL A 312 -8.13 16.66 -0.11
CA VAL A 312 -6.96 16.39 -0.96
C VAL A 312 -7.09 17.24 -2.22
N VAL A 313 -6.14 18.15 -2.42
CA VAL A 313 -6.05 19.06 -3.58
C VAL A 313 -4.95 18.58 -4.51
N VAL A 314 -5.24 18.48 -5.82
CA VAL A 314 -4.32 17.98 -6.87
C VAL A 314 -4.11 19.00 -7.98
#